data_38d20fdef81fea6ecf1deb3226b3c61c
#
_entry.id   38d20fdef81fea6ecf1deb3226b3c61c
#
_cell.length_a   1.000
_cell.length_b   1.000
_cell.length_c   1.000
_cell.angle_alpha   90.00
_cell.angle_beta   90.00
_cell.angle_gamma   90.00
#
_symmetry.space_group_name_H-M   'P 1'
#
loop_
_entity.id
_entity.type
_entity.pdbx_description
1 polymer ?
#
loop_
_entity_poly.entity_id
_entity_poly.type
_entity_poly.pdbx_seq_one_letter_code
_entity_poly.pdbx_strand_id
1 'polypeptide(L)'
;MNMKRTIIVMWLSLCWLVGMSQTLDLMRIYTDKDCYLAGEKLWVKVCLDDDILPGNGMSKVAYVEICDTAQVRAQGKVALQEGVGWACIQLPPTMHSGVYQLTAYTRYMRNLNPESFPRKHVAVLNVRTTSSDDNLVANDSVAFPIPMQESSKSRLMKSDKETYGIREKVKMTWSAHLAEAKDLSLSVVRKDCKVQFPQPESAVPVPLSGARWQAECEGHIVTGRVIGDSLPKGLLAQLSCVGKEMRVFEGKKMMDETYRFYAHGVNGEQDVVLSAFNNVGKAFRMEVESPFAELLPPQLPDLYCHFQDSALIDRSVALQLAQAMPKAVLPKRLDEVIYGQLPSKTYNLDEYVRFNTVKECIIEFVLGAAIDKKGGRTIIKMLQEDSKEYSLFPVLVLIDGVAFYDHPEVLAYNAHNVHYIHQYRGNYVLGETVYGGILSLITHRGNMPDMRINDDMQMLAYEFPQNRPAFEMPDYDKVEMKASRRPDFRHTLYWAPAVEGKTGAVFYTSDMEGTYVATLTGMDAEGKKIQVKCEFVVESGDVSLE
;
A
#
# COMPACT_ATOMS: atom_id res chain seq x y z
N MET A 1 -28.17 48.43 -29.74
CA MET A 1 -27.45 48.11 -28.50
C MET A 1 -27.78 46.69 -28.06
N ASN A 2 -27.40 45.63 -28.77
CA ASN A 2 -27.60 44.23 -28.28
C ASN A 2 -26.71 43.19 -28.97
N MET A 3 -25.93 43.57 -29.99
CA MET A 3 -25.07 42.62 -30.71
C MET A 3 -23.76 42.28 -29.96
N LYS A 4 -23.21 43.19 -29.15
CA LYS A 4 -21.98 42.95 -28.38
C LYS A 4 -22.21 42.05 -27.15
N ARG A 5 -23.42 42.04 -26.57
CA ARG A 5 -23.75 41.17 -25.44
C ARG A 5 -23.96 39.69 -25.87
N THR A 6 -24.50 39.48 -27.06
CA THR A 6 -24.72 38.12 -27.60
C THR A 6 -23.40 37.43 -27.98
N ILE A 7 -22.42 38.21 -28.47
CA ILE A 7 -21.08 37.69 -28.82
C ILE A 7 -20.28 37.32 -27.54
N ILE A 8 -20.40 38.09 -26.45
CA ILE A 8 -19.74 37.77 -25.17
C ILE A 8 -20.34 36.52 -24.50
N VAL A 9 -21.64 36.36 -24.57
CA VAL A 9 -22.31 35.15 -24.05
C VAL A 9 -21.96 33.91 -24.88
N MET A 10 -21.85 34.06 -26.21
CA MET A 10 -21.42 32.97 -27.09
C MET A 10 -19.94 32.60 -26.92
N TRP A 11 -19.05 33.58 -26.60
CA TRP A 11 -17.66 33.31 -26.25
C TRP A 11 -17.52 32.69 -24.85
N LEU A 12 -18.33 33.07 -23.89
CA LEU A 12 -18.36 32.44 -22.55
C LEU A 12 -18.97 31.02 -22.60
N SER A 13 -19.93 30.74 -23.46
CA SER A 13 -20.44 29.39 -23.66
C SER A 13 -19.48 28.49 -24.46
N LEU A 14 -18.65 29.08 -25.36
CA LEU A 14 -17.63 28.31 -26.08
C LEU A 14 -16.40 27.97 -25.18
N CYS A 15 -16.11 28.81 -24.18
CA CYS A 15 -15.08 28.48 -23.18
C CYS A 15 -15.52 27.37 -22.20
N TRP A 16 -16.81 27.10 -22.07
CA TRP A 16 -17.32 25.95 -21.30
C TRP A 16 -17.38 24.64 -22.11
N LEU A 17 -17.14 24.74 -23.45
CA LEU A 17 -17.02 23.58 -24.34
C LEU A 17 -15.58 23.25 -24.74
N VAL A 18 -14.59 23.92 -24.14
CA VAL A 18 -13.23 23.37 -24.06
C VAL A 18 -13.35 22.18 -23.10
N GLY A 19 -13.62 21.03 -23.70
CA GLY A 19 -13.79 19.77 -23.02
C GLY A 19 -12.71 19.60 -21.96
N MET A 20 -13.12 19.18 -20.78
CA MET A 20 -12.22 18.50 -19.86
C MET A 20 -11.56 17.40 -20.70
N SER A 21 -10.36 17.67 -21.20
CA SER A 21 -9.52 16.64 -21.78
C SER A 21 -9.39 15.60 -20.68
N GLN A 22 -10.15 14.52 -20.79
CA GLN A 22 -10.01 13.38 -19.86
C GLN A 22 -8.62 12.84 -20.09
N THR A 23 -7.73 13.14 -19.17
CA THR A 23 -6.37 12.61 -19.18
C THR A 23 -6.44 11.11 -18.93
N LEU A 24 -5.84 10.33 -19.83
CA LEU A 24 -5.76 8.89 -19.72
C LEU A 24 -4.52 8.53 -18.91
N ASP A 25 -4.72 7.83 -17.78
CA ASP A 25 -3.62 7.28 -17.01
C ASP A 25 -3.05 6.06 -17.75
N LEU A 26 -1.96 6.22 -18.44
CA LEU A 26 -1.15 5.10 -18.91
C LEU A 26 -0.04 4.82 -17.90
N MET A 27 0.32 3.56 -17.75
CA MET A 27 1.19 3.11 -16.66
C MET A 27 2.21 2.08 -17.15
N ARG A 28 3.43 2.11 -16.60
CA ARG A 28 4.48 1.09 -16.83
C ARG A 28 4.72 0.28 -15.57
N ILE A 29 5.06 -0.99 -15.75
CA ILE A 29 5.29 -1.95 -14.65
C ILE A 29 6.73 -2.45 -14.69
N TYR A 30 7.41 -2.39 -13.55
CA TYR A 30 8.74 -2.96 -13.32
C TYR A 30 8.70 -3.87 -12.09
N THR A 31 9.44 -4.97 -12.15
CA THR A 31 9.59 -5.91 -11.03
C THR A 31 11.06 -6.11 -10.68
N ASP A 32 11.35 -6.56 -9.47
CA ASP A 32 12.74 -6.86 -9.06
C ASP A 32 13.34 -8.04 -9.85
N LYS A 33 12.52 -8.98 -10.29
CA LYS A 33 12.93 -10.14 -11.10
C LYS A 33 11.77 -10.66 -11.93
N ASP A 34 12.02 -11.64 -12.80
CA ASP A 34 11.01 -12.25 -13.67
C ASP A 34 10.61 -13.66 -13.21
N CYS A 35 11.36 -14.28 -12.26
CA CYS A 35 11.08 -15.60 -11.72
C CYS A 35 11.11 -15.60 -10.19
N TYR A 36 10.04 -16.13 -9.59
CA TYR A 36 9.81 -16.21 -8.15
C TYR A 36 9.59 -17.65 -7.71
N LEU A 37 9.88 -17.95 -6.45
CA LEU A 37 9.33 -19.12 -5.80
C LEU A 37 7.96 -18.80 -5.17
N ALA A 38 7.08 -19.79 -5.13
CA ALA A 38 5.85 -19.69 -4.34
C ALA A 38 6.19 -19.38 -2.87
N GLY A 39 5.56 -18.35 -2.31
CA GLY A 39 5.87 -17.84 -0.98
C GLY A 39 6.92 -16.73 -0.92
N GLU A 40 7.54 -16.33 -2.03
CA GLU A 40 8.43 -15.17 -2.07
C GLU A 40 7.68 -13.84 -2.12
N LYS A 41 8.42 -12.77 -1.89
CA LYS A 41 7.95 -11.40 -2.08
C LYS A 41 8.26 -10.93 -3.50
N LEU A 42 7.25 -10.37 -4.15
CA LEU A 42 7.37 -9.68 -5.43
C LEU A 42 7.39 -8.18 -5.16
N TRP A 43 8.49 -7.54 -5.57
CA TRP A 43 8.59 -6.10 -5.56
C TRP A 43 8.16 -5.53 -6.91
N VAL A 44 7.24 -4.59 -6.88
CA VAL A 44 6.69 -3.96 -8.08
C VAL A 44 6.79 -2.45 -7.98
N LYS A 45 7.27 -1.82 -9.06
CA LYS A 45 7.23 -0.38 -9.29
C LYS A 45 6.24 -0.12 -10.42
N VAL A 46 5.43 0.90 -10.25
CA VAL A 46 4.50 1.42 -11.26
C VAL A 46 4.79 2.89 -11.52
N CYS A 47 4.76 3.28 -12.79
CA CYS A 47 4.99 4.64 -13.23
C CYS A 47 3.89 5.05 -14.18
N LEU A 48 3.19 6.16 -13.90
CA LEU A 48 2.27 6.79 -14.85
C LEU A 48 3.06 7.36 -16.04
N ASP A 49 2.46 7.38 -17.21
CA ASP A 49 3.10 7.99 -18.38
C ASP A 49 3.00 9.51 -18.32
N ASP A 50 4.15 10.18 -18.25
CA ASP A 50 4.23 11.65 -18.17
C ASP A 50 3.81 12.37 -19.45
N ASP A 51 3.86 11.70 -20.60
CA ASP A 51 3.46 12.30 -21.88
C ASP A 51 1.96 12.61 -21.94
N ILE A 52 1.18 11.92 -21.11
CA ILE A 52 -0.28 12.14 -21.00
C ILE A 52 -0.65 12.99 -19.80
N LEU A 53 0.16 12.99 -18.75
CA LEU A 53 -0.07 13.71 -17.48
C LEU A 53 1.21 14.35 -16.95
N PRO A 54 1.75 15.40 -17.58
CA PRO A 54 2.99 16.01 -17.11
C PRO A 54 2.84 16.49 -15.65
N GLY A 55 3.54 15.83 -14.73
CA GLY A 55 3.80 16.25 -13.36
C GLY A 55 2.64 16.25 -12.36
N ASN A 56 1.42 15.95 -12.80
CA ASN A 56 0.23 15.95 -11.93
C ASN A 56 -0.66 14.74 -12.17
N GLY A 57 -0.12 13.53 -11.97
CA GLY A 57 -0.96 12.33 -11.98
C GLY A 57 -2.18 12.52 -11.09
N MET A 58 -3.39 12.54 -11.67
CA MET A 58 -4.62 12.75 -10.92
C MET A 58 -4.84 11.62 -9.90
N SER A 59 -4.38 10.41 -10.23
CA SER A 59 -4.53 9.24 -9.35
C SER A 59 -3.36 9.12 -8.40
N LYS A 60 -3.65 9.03 -7.10
CA LYS A 60 -2.66 8.79 -6.04
C LYS A 60 -2.57 7.32 -5.64
N VAL A 61 -3.34 6.44 -6.28
CA VAL A 61 -3.35 5.00 -5.99
C VAL A 61 -3.36 4.20 -7.28
N ALA A 62 -2.50 3.19 -7.32
CA ALA A 62 -2.54 2.13 -8.32
C ALA A 62 -2.88 0.79 -7.66
N TYR A 63 -3.55 -0.06 -8.40
CA TYR A 63 -3.90 -1.43 -8.05
C TYR A 63 -3.03 -2.38 -8.84
N VAL A 64 -2.56 -3.42 -8.19
CA VAL A 64 -1.75 -4.48 -8.81
C VAL A 64 -2.40 -5.82 -8.50
N GLU A 65 -2.62 -6.62 -9.53
CA GLU A 65 -3.20 -7.95 -9.42
C GLU A 65 -2.29 -8.96 -10.09
N ILE A 66 -2.13 -10.12 -9.46
CA ILE A 66 -1.38 -11.26 -9.99
C ILE A 66 -2.37 -12.40 -10.15
N CYS A 67 -2.62 -12.81 -11.40
CA CYS A 67 -3.68 -13.74 -11.75
C CYS A 67 -3.14 -14.93 -12.54
N ASP A 68 -3.80 -16.07 -12.37
CA ASP A 68 -3.82 -17.12 -13.39
C ASP A 68 -5.12 -17.03 -14.21
N THR A 69 -5.44 -18.05 -15.00
CA THR A 69 -6.65 -18.11 -15.82
C THR A 69 -7.93 -18.35 -15.00
N ALA A 70 -7.82 -18.83 -13.76
CA ALA A 70 -8.94 -19.22 -12.91
C ALA A 70 -9.28 -18.20 -11.84
N GLN A 71 -8.27 -17.55 -11.26
CA GLN A 71 -8.48 -16.63 -10.12
C GLN A 71 -7.32 -15.66 -9.92
N VAL A 72 -7.60 -14.63 -9.14
CA VAL A 72 -6.59 -13.72 -8.60
C VAL A 72 -5.85 -14.43 -7.47
N ARG A 73 -4.51 -14.45 -7.53
CA ARG A 73 -3.64 -15.11 -6.55
C ARG A 73 -3.07 -14.16 -5.51
N ALA A 74 -2.75 -12.94 -5.92
CA ALA A 74 -2.27 -11.91 -5.02
C ALA A 74 -2.69 -10.53 -5.53
N GLN A 75 -2.87 -9.61 -4.60
CA GLN A 75 -3.28 -8.23 -4.88
C GLN A 75 -2.50 -7.27 -4.00
N GLY A 76 -2.36 -6.04 -4.45
CA GLY A 76 -1.77 -4.97 -3.66
C GLY A 76 -2.20 -3.61 -4.15
N LYS A 77 -2.14 -2.63 -3.25
CA LYS A 77 -2.39 -1.22 -3.54
C LYS A 77 -1.10 -0.44 -3.38
N VAL A 78 -0.81 0.43 -4.31
CA VAL A 78 0.43 1.20 -4.38
C VAL A 78 0.11 2.69 -4.27
N ALA A 79 0.67 3.38 -3.30
CA ALA A 79 0.56 4.83 -3.23
C ALA A 79 1.47 5.47 -4.28
N LEU A 80 0.91 6.36 -5.07
CA LEU A 80 1.61 7.12 -6.10
C LEU A 80 1.98 8.51 -5.57
N GLN A 81 3.22 8.90 -5.76
CA GLN A 81 3.73 10.25 -5.53
C GLN A 81 4.35 10.73 -6.84
N GLU A 82 3.84 11.82 -7.38
CA GLU A 82 4.28 12.33 -8.68
C GLU A 82 4.23 11.26 -9.79
N GLY A 83 3.14 10.48 -9.81
CA GLY A 83 2.93 9.42 -10.79
C GLY A 83 3.75 8.13 -10.57
N VAL A 84 4.63 8.06 -9.58
CA VAL A 84 5.49 6.90 -9.32
C VAL A 84 5.20 6.29 -7.95
N GLY A 85 5.15 4.98 -7.88
CA GLY A 85 5.00 4.25 -6.63
C GLY A 85 5.57 2.83 -6.71
N TRP A 86 5.78 2.22 -5.55
CA TRP A 86 6.17 0.81 -5.47
C TRP A 86 5.63 0.15 -4.21
N ALA A 87 5.49 -1.16 -4.29
CA ALA A 87 4.98 -2.01 -3.24
C ALA A 87 5.72 -3.35 -3.19
N CYS A 88 5.50 -4.06 -2.12
CA CYS A 88 5.98 -5.42 -1.89
C CYS A 88 4.76 -6.33 -1.71
N ILE A 89 4.53 -7.26 -2.63
CA ILE A 89 3.40 -8.18 -2.63
C ILE A 89 3.88 -9.56 -2.19
N GLN A 90 3.25 -10.13 -1.17
CA GLN A 90 3.53 -11.48 -0.70
C GLN A 90 2.84 -12.49 -1.63
N LEU A 91 3.62 -13.33 -2.31
CA LEU A 91 3.06 -14.43 -3.11
C LEU A 91 2.60 -15.57 -2.19
N PRO A 92 1.41 -16.14 -2.41
CA PRO A 92 0.97 -17.32 -1.66
C PRO A 92 1.89 -18.52 -1.89
N PRO A 93 2.19 -19.31 -0.84
CA PRO A 93 3.00 -20.53 -0.98
C PRO A 93 2.27 -21.65 -1.71
N THR A 94 0.97 -21.50 -1.94
CA THR A 94 0.10 -22.46 -2.64
C THR A 94 0.00 -22.23 -4.15
N MET A 95 0.70 -21.22 -4.69
CA MET A 95 0.73 -21.00 -6.14
C MET A 95 1.40 -22.18 -6.85
N HIS A 96 0.85 -22.57 -8.00
CA HIS A 96 1.40 -23.63 -8.85
C HIS A 96 2.57 -23.11 -9.69
N SER A 97 3.37 -24.02 -10.24
CA SER A 97 4.42 -23.64 -11.19
C SER A 97 3.81 -23.23 -12.51
N GLY A 98 4.20 -22.06 -13.03
CA GLY A 98 3.69 -21.55 -14.30
C GLY A 98 3.93 -20.07 -14.49
N VAL A 99 3.35 -19.52 -15.56
CA VAL A 99 3.33 -18.09 -15.85
C VAL A 99 2.08 -17.47 -15.24
N TYR A 100 2.25 -16.30 -14.66
CA TYR A 100 1.17 -15.49 -14.07
C TYR A 100 1.15 -14.12 -14.73
N GLN A 101 -0.04 -13.56 -14.91
CA GLN A 101 -0.19 -12.19 -15.39
C GLN A 101 -0.24 -11.23 -14.22
N LEU A 102 0.67 -10.27 -14.20
CA LEU A 102 0.65 -9.10 -13.34
C LEU A 102 0.00 -7.96 -14.13
N THR A 103 -1.10 -7.40 -13.62
CA THR A 103 -1.83 -6.27 -14.21
C THR A 103 -1.78 -5.11 -13.24
N ALA A 104 -1.51 -3.89 -13.74
CA ALA A 104 -1.56 -2.68 -12.93
C ALA A 104 -2.47 -1.64 -13.57
N TYR A 105 -3.23 -0.91 -12.75
CA TYR A 105 -4.16 0.12 -13.21
C TYR A 105 -4.50 1.08 -12.07
N THR A 106 -5.00 2.27 -12.43
CA THR A 106 -5.65 3.17 -11.47
C THR A 106 -7.17 2.95 -11.47
N ARG A 107 -7.85 3.45 -10.46
CA ARG A 107 -9.31 3.42 -10.43
C ARG A 107 -9.91 4.11 -11.66
N TYR A 108 -9.29 5.19 -12.13
CA TYR A 108 -9.73 5.92 -13.32
C TYR A 108 -9.59 5.10 -14.61
N MET A 109 -8.54 4.29 -14.75
CA MET A 109 -8.34 3.42 -15.92
C MET A 109 -9.46 2.39 -16.11
N ARG A 110 -10.23 2.06 -15.07
CA ARG A 110 -11.41 1.18 -15.20
C ARG A 110 -12.52 1.76 -16.10
N ASN A 111 -12.39 3.02 -16.54
CA ASN A 111 -13.23 3.61 -17.60
C ASN A 111 -12.74 3.29 -19.02
N LEU A 112 -11.63 2.56 -19.15
CA LEU A 112 -11.07 2.12 -20.42
C LEU A 112 -11.34 0.63 -20.64
N ASN A 113 -11.16 0.19 -21.90
CA ASN A 113 -11.17 -1.23 -22.20
C ASN A 113 -10.09 -1.98 -21.40
N PRO A 114 -10.43 -3.08 -20.72
CA PRO A 114 -9.47 -3.80 -19.85
C PRO A 114 -8.22 -4.31 -20.58
N GLU A 115 -8.30 -4.55 -21.88
CA GLU A 115 -7.19 -5.02 -22.71
C GLU A 115 -6.08 -3.98 -22.85
N SER A 116 -6.37 -2.71 -22.57
CA SER A 116 -5.39 -1.62 -22.59
C SER A 116 -4.61 -1.49 -21.29
N PHE A 117 -4.99 -2.22 -20.22
CA PHE A 117 -4.26 -2.12 -18.96
C PHE A 117 -2.85 -2.70 -19.14
N PRO A 118 -1.83 -2.02 -18.59
CA PRO A 118 -0.48 -2.54 -18.57
C PRO A 118 -0.42 -3.92 -17.93
N ARG A 119 0.28 -4.82 -18.59
CA ARG A 119 0.45 -6.19 -18.16
C ARG A 119 1.91 -6.60 -18.23
N LYS A 120 2.29 -7.50 -17.35
CA LYS A 120 3.59 -8.15 -17.36
C LYS A 120 3.42 -9.61 -16.98
N HIS A 121 4.05 -10.53 -17.69
CA HIS A 121 4.13 -11.90 -17.25
C HIS A 121 5.31 -12.09 -16.29
N VAL A 122 5.10 -12.92 -15.28
CA VAL A 122 6.11 -13.36 -14.31
C VAL A 122 6.01 -14.88 -14.13
N ALA A 123 7.13 -15.54 -13.91
CA ALA A 123 7.16 -16.96 -13.60
C ALA A 123 7.08 -17.19 -12.09
N VAL A 124 6.34 -18.22 -11.69
CA VAL A 124 6.38 -18.75 -10.32
C VAL A 124 6.74 -20.23 -10.40
N LEU A 125 7.68 -20.67 -9.56
CA LEU A 125 8.06 -22.07 -9.40
C LEU A 125 7.66 -22.52 -7.99
N ASN A 126 6.98 -23.65 -7.89
CA ASN A 126 6.67 -24.30 -6.62
C ASN A 126 7.45 -25.61 -6.50
N VAL A 127 8.50 -25.60 -5.71
CA VAL A 127 9.37 -26.77 -5.48
C VAL A 127 8.86 -27.70 -4.38
N ARG A 128 7.73 -27.36 -3.73
CA ARG A 128 7.17 -28.15 -2.63
C ARG A 128 6.05 -29.08 -3.06
N THR A 129 5.33 -28.69 -4.10
CA THR A 129 4.17 -29.44 -4.62
C THR A 129 4.25 -29.51 -6.12
N THR A 130 3.96 -30.68 -6.68
CA THR A 130 3.67 -30.85 -8.10
C THR A 130 2.16 -30.95 -8.28
N SER A 131 1.63 -30.28 -9.28
CA SER A 131 0.22 -30.27 -9.61
C SER A 131 0.00 -30.59 -11.08
N SER A 132 -1.16 -31.19 -11.39
CA SER A 132 -1.63 -31.30 -12.78
C SER A 132 -1.87 -29.94 -13.46
N ASP A 133 -2.00 -28.89 -12.64
CA ASP A 133 -2.23 -27.52 -13.08
C ASP A 133 -0.91 -26.76 -13.35
N ASP A 134 0.25 -27.43 -13.13
CA ASP A 134 1.55 -26.87 -13.45
C ASP A 134 1.70 -26.72 -14.98
N ASN A 135 1.81 -25.48 -15.45
CA ASN A 135 2.07 -25.17 -16.85
C ASN A 135 3.58 -24.97 -17.08
N LEU A 136 4.35 -26.00 -16.77
CA LEU A 136 5.80 -26.00 -16.77
C LEU A 136 6.34 -26.96 -17.80
N VAL A 137 7.10 -26.46 -18.78
CA VAL A 137 7.94 -27.24 -19.68
C VAL A 137 9.38 -27.18 -19.16
N ALA A 138 9.70 -28.10 -18.25
CA ALA A 138 11.05 -28.19 -17.68
C ALA A 138 11.76 -29.39 -18.33
N ASN A 139 12.84 -29.12 -19.04
CA ASN A 139 13.70 -30.20 -19.52
C ASN A 139 15.08 -29.67 -19.96
N ASP A 140 16.15 -30.34 -19.58
CA ASP A 140 17.50 -30.03 -20.02
C ASP A 140 17.70 -30.23 -21.55
N SER A 141 16.80 -30.96 -22.19
CA SER A 141 16.83 -31.25 -23.63
C SER A 141 15.91 -30.38 -24.48
N VAL A 142 15.07 -29.54 -23.89
CA VAL A 142 14.18 -28.63 -24.64
C VAL A 142 14.93 -27.34 -24.98
N ALA A 143 15.14 -27.10 -26.28
CA ALA A 143 15.65 -25.81 -26.74
C ALA A 143 14.63 -24.71 -26.44
N PHE A 144 15.08 -23.58 -25.87
CA PHE A 144 14.24 -22.42 -25.76
C PHE A 144 13.70 -22.00 -27.15
N PRO A 145 12.40 -21.69 -27.27
CA PRO A 145 11.79 -21.31 -28.53
C PRO A 145 12.39 -20.04 -29.17
N ILE A 146 12.98 -19.17 -28.34
CA ILE A 146 13.66 -17.95 -28.77
C ILE A 146 15.12 -18.03 -28.31
N PRO A 147 16.13 -17.81 -29.22
CA PRO A 147 17.51 -17.73 -28.79
C PRO A 147 17.71 -16.68 -27.72
N MET A 148 18.22 -17.05 -26.54
CA MET A 148 18.54 -16.09 -25.52
C MET A 148 19.73 -15.24 -26.00
N GLN A 149 19.52 -13.92 -26.05
CA GLN A 149 20.66 -13.00 -26.18
C GLN A 149 21.51 -13.10 -24.92
N GLU A 150 22.72 -13.67 -25.08
CA GLU A 150 23.70 -13.60 -23.99
C GLU A 150 23.99 -12.14 -23.68
N SER A 151 23.92 -11.80 -22.38
CA SER A 151 24.26 -10.46 -21.94
C SER A 151 25.75 -10.22 -22.24
N SER A 152 26.04 -9.51 -23.33
CA SER A 152 27.41 -9.00 -23.54
C SER A 152 27.78 -8.18 -22.30
N LYS A 153 29.00 -8.39 -21.74
CA LYS A 153 29.55 -7.56 -20.63
C LYS A 153 29.41 -6.09 -21.07
N SER A 154 28.39 -5.43 -20.56
CA SER A 154 28.12 -4.05 -20.94
C SER A 154 29.18 -3.15 -20.35
N ARG A 155 29.88 -2.39 -21.20
CA ARG A 155 30.80 -1.34 -20.74
C ARG A 155 30.09 -0.18 -20.00
N LEU A 156 28.76 -0.19 -20.04
CA LEU A 156 27.92 0.90 -19.50
C LEU A 156 27.65 0.76 -17.99
N MET A 157 27.76 -0.47 -17.44
CA MET A 157 27.61 -0.74 -16.00
C MET A 157 28.66 -1.76 -15.55
N LYS A 158 29.28 -1.54 -14.40
CA LYS A 158 30.30 -2.42 -13.85
C LYS A 158 30.28 -2.45 -12.32
N SER A 159 30.69 -3.58 -11.75
CA SER A 159 31.06 -3.74 -10.35
C SER A 159 32.54 -3.37 -10.14
N ASP A 160 32.91 -3.01 -8.93
CA ASP A 160 34.31 -2.70 -8.56
C ASP A 160 35.20 -3.95 -8.51
N LYS A 161 34.60 -5.16 -8.37
CA LYS A 161 35.28 -6.45 -8.44
C LYS A 161 34.47 -7.43 -9.31
N GLU A 162 35.12 -8.50 -9.81
CA GLU A 162 34.43 -9.62 -10.49
C GLU A 162 33.98 -10.70 -9.48
N THR A 163 34.69 -10.86 -8.37
CA THR A 163 34.41 -11.84 -7.31
C THR A 163 34.41 -11.16 -5.95
N TYR A 164 33.47 -11.52 -5.10
CA TYR A 164 33.28 -11.03 -3.74
C TYR A 164 33.18 -12.18 -2.76
N GLY A 165 33.58 -11.94 -1.51
CA GLY A 165 33.25 -12.80 -0.39
C GLY A 165 31.79 -12.65 0.07
N ILE A 166 31.41 -13.51 1.03
CA ILE A 166 30.12 -13.37 1.72
C ILE A 166 30.13 -12.10 2.61
N ARG A 167 28.97 -11.43 2.75
CA ARG A 167 28.79 -10.21 3.55
C ARG A 167 29.78 -9.10 3.18
N GLU A 168 30.20 -9.06 1.94
CA GLU A 168 31.14 -8.07 1.42
C GLU A 168 30.40 -6.92 0.72
N LYS A 169 30.98 -5.72 0.83
CA LYS A 169 30.47 -4.51 0.18
C LYS A 169 30.74 -4.54 -1.32
N VAL A 170 29.71 -4.34 -2.11
CA VAL A 170 29.74 -4.19 -3.57
C VAL A 170 29.51 -2.74 -3.93
N LYS A 171 30.36 -2.18 -4.81
CA LYS A 171 30.15 -0.88 -5.43
C LYS A 171 29.85 -1.06 -6.91
N MET A 172 28.63 -0.71 -7.29
CA MET A 172 28.19 -0.73 -8.68
C MET A 172 28.22 0.68 -9.25
N THR A 173 28.71 0.83 -10.49
CA THR A 173 28.74 2.12 -11.19
C THR A 173 28.22 1.97 -12.61
N TRP A 174 27.61 3.02 -13.14
CA TRP A 174 27.14 3.10 -14.52
C TRP A 174 27.39 4.46 -15.14
N SER A 175 27.29 4.54 -16.48
CA SER A 175 27.57 5.78 -17.20
C SER A 175 26.58 6.90 -16.85
N ALA A 176 27.03 8.16 -16.91
CA ALA A 176 26.19 9.33 -16.68
C ALA A 176 24.99 9.40 -17.64
N HIS A 177 25.17 8.96 -18.88
CA HIS A 177 24.09 8.89 -19.88
C HIS A 177 22.92 7.98 -19.43
N LEU A 178 23.22 6.87 -18.74
CA LEU A 178 22.17 6.01 -18.19
C LEU A 178 21.46 6.68 -16.99
N ALA A 179 22.14 7.57 -16.27
CA ALA A 179 21.55 8.28 -15.14
C ALA A 179 20.45 9.29 -15.56
N GLU A 180 20.42 9.69 -16.82
CA GLU A 180 19.42 10.60 -17.41
C GLU A 180 18.13 9.87 -17.84
N ALA A 181 18.16 8.52 -17.84
CA ALA A 181 17.00 7.72 -18.20
C ALA A 181 15.85 7.89 -17.20
N LYS A 182 14.62 7.93 -17.71
CA LYS A 182 13.41 7.96 -16.89
C LYS A 182 13.13 6.60 -16.25
N ASP A 183 12.43 6.58 -15.12
CA ASP A 183 11.97 5.40 -14.41
C ASP A 183 13.10 4.42 -14.04
N LEU A 184 14.33 4.91 -13.89
CA LEU A 184 15.49 4.07 -13.70
C LEU A 184 15.41 3.29 -12.39
N SER A 185 15.60 1.98 -12.46
CA SER A 185 15.62 1.06 -11.32
C SER A 185 16.76 0.08 -11.42
N LEU A 186 17.31 -0.31 -10.27
CA LEU A 186 18.38 -1.32 -10.18
C LEU A 186 17.89 -2.51 -9.36
N SER A 187 18.10 -3.70 -9.91
CA SER A 187 17.86 -4.98 -9.23
C SER A 187 19.12 -5.83 -9.27
N VAL A 188 19.45 -6.52 -8.17
CA VAL A 188 20.58 -7.45 -8.06
C VAL A 188 20.07 -8.76 -7.50
N VAL A 189 20.08 -9.80 -8.34
CA VAL A 189 19.44 -11.09 -8.07
C VAL A 189 20.39 -12.26 -8.38
N ARG A 190 20.35 -13.32 -7.57
CA ARG A 190 21.09 -14.55 -7.81
C ARG A 190 20.55 -15.25 -9.08
N LYS A 191 21.47 -15.73 -9.93
CA LYS A 191 21.15 -16.44 -11.16
C LYS A 191 21.08 -17.95 -10.89
N ASP A 192 19.90 -18.44 -10.55
CA ASP A 192 19.65 -19.84 -10.21
C ASP A 192 18.78 -20.59 -11.22
N CYS A 193 18.01 -19.86 -12.01
CA CYS A 193 17.20 -20.43 -13.09
C CYS A 193 17.19 -19.52 -14.32
N LYS A 194 17.03 -20.12 -15.48
CA LYS A 194 16.73 -19.43 -16.74
C LYS A 194 15.29 -19.72 -17.10
N VAL A 195 14.50 -18.69 -17.28
CA VAL A 195 13.09 -18.79 -17.67
C VAL A 195 12.84 -18.08 -18.98
N GLN A 196 11.92 -18.60 -19.78
CA GLN A 196 11.47 -17.97 -21.00
C GLN A 196 9.96 -18.12 -21.16
N PHE A 197 9.31 -17.02 -21.42
CA PHE A 197 7.90 -16.90 -21.76
C PHE A 197 7.68 -15.57 -22.50
N PRO A 198 6.68 -15.48 -23.40
CA PRO A 198 6.37 -14.25 -24.11
C PRO A 198 5.78 -13.21 -23.14
N GLN A 199 6.11 -11.96 -23.38
CA GLN A 199 5.46 -10.85 -22.67
C GLN A 199 4.18 -10.44 -23.39
N PRO A 200 3.13 -10.01 -22.65
CA PRO A 200 1.89 -9.59 -23.26
C PRO A 200 2.06 -8.25 -23.98
N GLU A 201 1.29 -8.07 -25.05
CA GLU A 201 1.15 -6.79 -25.74
C GLU A 201 -0.02 -6.02 -25.11
N SER A 202 0.13 -4.71 -24.96
CA SER A 202 -0.93 -3.82 -24.50
C SER A 202 -1.76 -3.33 -25.69
N ALA A 203 -3.08 -3.40 -25.58
CA ALA A 203 -3.97 -2.82 -26.57
C ALA A 203 -4.01 -1.29 -26.46
N VAL A 204 -4.46 -0.63 -27.51
CA VAL A 204 -4.68 0.82 -27.48
C VAL A 204 -5.80 1.15 -26.50
N PRO A 205 -5.62 2.18 -25.63
CA PRO A 205 -6.66 2.62 -24.71
C PRO A 205 -7.88 3.14 -25.45
N VAL A 206 -9.05 2.58 -25.15
CA VAL A 206 -10.34 3.02 -25.70
C VAL A 206 -11.28 3.32 -24.54
N PRO A 207 -11.83 4.54 -24.43
CA PRO A 207 -12.81 4.87 -23.40
C PRO A 207 -14.08 4.04 -23.53
N LEU A 208 -14.58 3.53 -22.41
CA LEU A 208 -15.89 2.89 -22.34
C LEU A 208 -17.00 3.94 -22.25
N SER A 209 -18.16 3.65 -22.83
CA SER A 209 -19.33 4.52 -22.72
C SER A 209 -19.83 4.54 -21.26
N GLY A 210 -20.00 5.74 -20.69
CA GLY A 210 -20.53 5.92 -19.34
C GLY A 210 -19.45 5.79 -18.25
N ALA A 211 -18.46 6.70 -18.26
CA ALA A 211 -17.45 6.81 -17.21
C ALA A 211 -18.06 6.80 -15.80
N ARG A 212 -17.68 5.83 -14.97
CA ARG A 212 -18.23 5.63 -13.61
C ARG A 212 -17.18 5.83 -12.53
N TRP A 213 -15.90 5.65 -12.88
CA TRP A 213 -14.81 5.56 -11.93
C TRP A 213 -14.10 6.91 -11.78
N GLN A 214 -14.15 7.47 -10.59
CA GLN A 214 -13.40 8.67 -10.23
C GLN A 214 -11.93 8.36 -10.04
N ALA A 215 -11.04 9.29 -10.42
CA ALA A 215 -9.65 9.24 -10.01
C ALA A 215 -9.51 9.45 -8.49
N GLU A 216 -8.56 8.79 -7.89
CA GLU A 216 -8.25 8.89 -6.45
C GLU A 216 -7.28 10.05 -6.20
N CYS A 217 -7.77 11.28 -6.35
CA CYS A 217 -6.95 12.49 -6.28
C CYS A 217 -6.59 12.90 -4.84
N GLU A 218 -7.44 12.58 -3.86
CA GLU A 218 -7.24 12.96 -2.46
C GLU A 218 -6.58 11.85 -1.65
N GLY A 219 -6.74 10.61 -2.08
CA GLY A 219 -6.25 9.40 -1.41
C GLY A 219 -7.08 8.20 -1.83
N HIS A 220 -6.86 7.07 -1.15
CA HIS A 220 -7.58 5.83 -1.45
C HIS A 220 -9.09 5.96 -1.17
N ILE A 221 -9.92 5.52 -2.12
CA ILE A 221 -11.38 5.50 -1.98
C ILE A 221 -11.81 4.12 -1.51
N VAL A 222 -12.15 4.02 -0.23
CA VAL A 222 -12.84 2.84 0.31
C VAL A 222 -14.32 2.97 0.01
N THR A 223 -14.93 1.94 -0.57
CA THR A 223 -16.37 1.90 -0.86
C THR A 223 -17.02 0.89 0.08
N GLY A 224 -18.11 1.29 0.72
CA GLY A 224 -18.88 0.42 1.61
C GLY A 224 -20.36 0.54 1.38
N ARG A 225 -21.09 -0.51 1.73
CA ARG A 225 -22.57 -0.57 1.64
C ARG A 225 -23.15 -0.93 2.99
N VAL A 226 -24.20 -0.22 3.40
CA VAL A 226 -24.94 -0.57 4.63
C VAL A 226 -25.83 -1.77 4.34
N ILE A 227 -25.81 -2.74 5.25
CA ILE A 227 -26.57 -3.99 5.13
C ILE A 227 -27.82 -3.93 6.03
N GLY A 228 -28.97 -4.28 5.49
CA GLY A 228 -30.25 -4.36 6.20
C GLY A 228 -31.46 -4.19 5.29
N ASP A 229 -32.57 -4.81 5.67
CA ASP A 229 -33.80 -4.84 4.87
C ASP A 229 -34.59 -3.51 4.88
N SER A 230 -34.40 -2.70 5.95
CA SER A 230 -35.09 -1.42 6.11
C SER A 230 -34.18 -0.40 6.78
N LEU A 231 -33.47 0.37 5.95
CA LEU A 231 -32.49 1.34 6.43
C LEU A 231 -33.12 2.71 6.67
N PRO A 232 -32.83 3.37 7.80
CA PRO A 232 -33.26 4.74 8.05
C PRO A 232 -32.61 5.71 7.06
N LYS A 233 -33.29 6.83 6.79
CA LYS A 233 -32.69 7.93 6.02
C LYS A 233 -31.67 8.69 6.87
N GLY A 234 -30.66 9.26 6.22
CA GLY A 234 -29.68 10.15 6.86
C GLY A 234 -28.71 9.42 7.79
N LEU A 235 -28.27 8.23 7.40
CA LEU A 235 -27.21 7.52 8.13
C LEU A 235 -25.87 8.24 7.95
N LEU A 236 -25.13 8.38 9.05
CA LEU A 236 -23.75 8.84 9.09
C LEU A 236 -22.82 7.63 9.01
N ALA A 237 -22.19 7.42 7.86
CA ALA A 237 -21.25 6.32 7.69
C ALA A 237 -19.83 6.77 8.08
N GLN A 238 -19.10 5.92 8.80
CA GLN A 238 -17.73 6.20 9.23
C GLN A 238 -16.80 5.01 9.06
N LEU A 239 -15.58 5.32 8.67
CA LEU A 239 -14.41 4.44 8.67
C LEU A 239 -13.42 5.00 9.70
N SER A 240 -13.11 4.25 10.73
CA SER A 240 -12.15 4.61 11.77
C SER A 240 -10.98 3.64 11.75
N CYS A 241 -9.75 4.14 11.71
CA CYS A 241 -8.56 3.30 11.90
C CYS A 241 -8.32 3.10 13.39
N VAL A 242 -8.15 1.86 13.81
CA VAL A 242 -7.87 1.51 15.21
C VAL A 242 -6.42 1.85 15.54
N GLY A 243 -6.18 2.54 16.64
CA GLY A 243 -4.84 2.89 17.09
C GLY A 243 -4.80 4.16 17.91
N LYS A 244 -3.60 4.58 18.24
CA LYS A 244 -3.39 5.80 19.04
C LYS A 244 -3.54 7.08 18.24
N GLU A 245 -3.36 7.01 16.90
CA GLU A 245 -3.60 8.13 16.00
C GLU A 245 -5.08 8.17 15.59
N MET A 246 -5.66 9.36 15.62
CA MET A 246 -7.02 9.54 15.12
C MET A 246 -7.02 9.60 13.59
N ARG A 247 -7.68 8.63 12.97
CA ARG A 247 -7.94 8.58 11.53
C ARG A 247 -9.39 8.14 11.32
N VAL A 248 -10.29 9.12 11.28
CA VAL A 248 -11.73 8.90 11.06
C VAL A 248 -12.12 9.58 9.76
N PHE A 249 -12.81 8.84 8.90
CA PHE A 249 -13.28 9.32 7.60
C PHE A 249 -14.79 9.18 7.55
N GLU A 250 -15.47 10.28 7.24
CA GLU A 250 -16.91 10.27 7.01
C GLU A 250 -17.21 9.83 5.58
N GLY A 251 -18.17 8.92 5.41
CA GLY A 251 -18.56 8.39 4.13
C GLY A 251 -19.58 9.27 3.42
N LYS A 252 -19.25 9.69 2.20
CA LYS A 252 -20.19 10.39 1.33
C LYS A 252 -21.14 9.41 0.66
N LYS A 253 -22.45 9.56 0.88
CA LYS A 253 -23.46 8.74 0.23
C LYS A 253 -23.53 9.02 -1.26
N MET A 254 -23.53 7.97 -2.08
CA MET A 254 -23.60 8.02 -3.52
C MET A 254 -25.01 7.68 -4.03
N MET A 255 -25.30 7.93 -5.31
CA MET A 255 -26.60 7.63 -5.94
C MET A 255 -26.92 6.12 -6.00
N ASP A 256 -25.88 5.27 -6.00
CA ASP A 256 -25.96 3.81 -6.01
C ASP A 256 -26.11 3.21 -4.60
N GLU A 257 -26.47 4.04 -3.62
CA GLU A 257 -26.62 3.71 -2.19
C GLU A 257 -25.33 3.25 -1.50
N THR A 258 -24.19 3.34 -2.15
CA THR A 258 -22.87 3.11 -1.52
C THR A 258 -22.39 4.35 -0.78
N TYR A 259 -21.42 4.15 0.13
CA TYR A 259 -20.70 5.22 0.81
C TYR A 259 -19.24 5.18 0.38
N ARG A 260 -18.67 6.35 0.04
CA ARG A 260 -17.25 6.48 -0.31
C ARG A 260 -16.52 7.24 0.77
N PHE A 261 -15.45 6.62 1.25
CA PHE A 261 -14.53 7.19 2.25
C PHE A 261 -13.24 7.57 1.54
N TYR A 262 -12.84 8.82 1.62
CA TYR A 262 -11.61 9.34 1.00
C TYR A 262 -10.48 9.25 2.03
N ALA A 263 -9.85 8.08 2.11
CA ALA A 263 -8.81 7.81 3.10
C ALA A 263 -7.46 8.39 2.64
N HIS A 264 -7.05 9.51 3.25
CA HIS A 264 -5.77 10.15 2.99
C HIS A 264 -4.83 9.99 4.19
N GLY A 265 -3.52 9.91 3.92
CA GLY A 265 -2.50 9.83 4.97
C GLY A 265 -2.47 8.49 5.73
N VAL A 266 -3.19 7.46 5.28
CA VAL A 266 -3.15 6.11 5.83
C VAL A 266 -2.51 5.17 4.83
N ASN A 267 -1.59 4.32 5.30
CA ASN A 267 -0.82 3.42 4.45
C ASN A 267 -0.61 2.07 5.12
N GLY A 268 -0.50 1.03 4.28
CA GLY A 268 -0.24 -0.33 4.72
C GLY A 268 -1.42 -0.98 5.44
N GLU A 269 -1.15 -2.07 6.15
CA GLU A 269 -2.19 -2.83 6.87
C GLU A 269 -2.59 -2.13 8.17
N GLN A 270 -3.90 -1.96 8.37
CA GLN A 270 -4.50 -1.32 9.53
C GLN A 270 -5.77 -2.07 9.93
N ASP A 271 -6.01 -2.21 11.23
CA ASP A 271 -7.32 -2.58 11.72
C ASP A 271 -8.26 -1.36 11.59
N VAL A 272 -9.41 -1.57 10.99
CA VAL A 272 -10.41 -0.52 10.82
C VAL A 272 -11.76 -0.97 11.37
N VAL A 273 -12.52 0.00 11.86
CA VAL A 273 -13.94 -0.19 12.21
C VAL A 273 -14.78 0.59 11.20
N LEU A 274 -15.68 -0.12 10.53
CA LEU A 274 -16.62 0.42 9.57
C LEU A 274 -18.03 0.28 10.10
N SER A 275 -18.77 1.37 10.14
CA SER A 275 -20.15 1.39 10.61
C SER A 275 -20.91 2.61 10.12
N ALA A 276 -22.23 2.51 10.09
CA ALA A 276 -23.13 3.63 9.86
C ALA A 276 -24.00 3.86 11.09
N PHE A 277 -24.29 5.11 11.41
CA PHE A 277 -25.06 5.47 12.58
C PHE A 277 -26.30 6.28 12.19
N ASN A 278 -27.39 6.05 12.86
CA ASN A 278 -28.54 6.93 12.76
C ASN A 278 -28.40 8.13 13.71
N ASN A 279 -29.37 9.06 13.66
CA ASN A 279 -29.40 10.26 14.50
C ASN A 279 -29.52 9.96 16.01
N VAL A 280 -29.76 8.70 16.38
CA VAL A 280 -29.85 8.25 17.76
C VAL A 280 -28.59 7.50 18.22
N GLY A 281 -27.56 7.39 17.38
CA GLY A 281 -26.32 6.71 17.69
C GLY A 281 -26.39 5.19 17.56
N LYS A 282 -27.51 4.62 17.07
CA LYS A 282 -27.60 3.19 16.78
C LYS A 282 -26.75 2.88 15.56
N ALA A 283 -25.84 1.90 15.69
CA ALA A 283 -25.00 1.41 14.62
C ALA A 283 -25.77 0.52 13.63
N PHE A 284 -25.28 0.47 12.41
CA PHE A 284 -25.71 -0.41 11.34
C PHE A 284 -24.50 -0.99 10.65
N ARG A 285 -24.52 -2.28 10.40
CA ARG A 285 -23.42 -3.01 9.75
C ARG A 285 -23.19 -2.49 8.34
N MET A 286 -21.91 -2.37 7.99
CA MET A 286 -21.46 -2.06 6.63
C MET A 286 -20.53 -3.16 6.13
N GLU A 287 -20.55 -3.39 4.82
CA GLU A 287 -19.60 -4.28 4.15
C GLU A 287 -18.76 -3.46 3.16
N VAL A 288 -17.46 -3.77 3.09
CA VAL A 288 -16.51 -3.14 2.17
C VAL A 288 -16.63 -3.83 0.81
N GLU A 289 -16.74 -3.04 -0.25
CA GLU A 289 -16.67 -3.53 -1.63
C GLU A 289 -15.20 -3.65 -2.04
N SER A 290 -14.85 -4.73 -2.77
CA SER A 290 -13.52 -4.90 -3.34
C SER A 290 -13.21 -3.75 -4.31
N PRO A 291 -12.08 -3.05 -4.16
CA PRO A 291 -11.68 -2.00 -5.09
C PRO A 291 -11.05 -2.57 -6.36
N PHE A 292 -10.74 -3.87 -6.38
CA PHE A 292 -10.05 -4.54 -7.47
C PHE A 292 -10.98 -4.87 -8.63
N ALA A 293 -10.41 -4.96 -9.83
CA ALA A 293 -11.16 -5.23 -11.06
C ALA A 293 -11.30 -6.72 -11.34
N GLU A 294 -10.39 -7.54 -10.78
CA GLU A 294 -10.35 -9.01 -10.89
C GLU A 294 -10.36 -9.48 -12.34
N LEU A 295 -9.46 -8.91 -13.14
CA LEU A 295 -9.35 -9.18 -14.57
C LEU A 295 -8.48 -10.40 -14.81
N LEU A 296 -9.11 -11.52 -15.14
CA LEU A 296 -8.42 -12.77 -15.43
C LEU A 296 -8.00 -12.83 -16.90
N PRO A 297 -6.77 -13.30 -17.21
CA PRO A 297 -6.35 -13.55 -18.58
C PRO A 297 -7.09 -14.77 -19.15
N PRO A 298 -7.51 -14.73 -20.43
CA PRO A 298 -8.19 -15.87 -21.04
C PRO A 298 -7.24 -17.07 -21.25
N GLN A 299 -5.95 -16.82 -21.38
CA GLN A 299 -4.90 -17.80 -21.58
C GLN A 299 -3.56 -17.27 -21.09
N LEU A 300 -2.71 -18.14 -20.58
CA LEU A 300 -1.32 -17.86 -20.23
C LEU A 300 -0.40 -18.75 -21.06
N PRO A 301 0.82 -18.26 -21.39
CA PRO A 301 1.78 -19.04 -22.14
C PRO A 301 2.42 -20.14 -21.28
N ASP A 302 3.02 -21.11 -21.95
CA ASP A 302 3.84 -22.13 -21.31
C ASP A 302 5.10 -21.49 -20.70
N LEU A 303 5.51 -22.00 -19.54
CA LEU A 303 6.76 -21.64 -18.89
C LEU A 303 7.86 -22.60 -19.31
N TYR A 304 8.83 -22.12 -20.08
CA TYR A 304 10.06 -22.84 -20.36
C TYR A 304 11.10 -22.49 -19.31
N CYS A 305 11.64 -23.52 -18.64
CA CYS A 305 12.55 -23.32 -17.53
C CYS A 305 13.73 -24.29 -17.57
N HIS A 306 14.95 -23.75 -17.41
CA HIS A 306 16.16 -24.51 -17.12
C HIS A 306 16.70 -24.11 -15.76
N PHE A 307 16.87 -25.06 -14.88
CA PHE A 307 17.38 -24.83 -13.52
C PHE A 307 18.29 -25.98 -13.07
N GLN A 308 19.12 -25.67 -12.09
CA GLN A 308 19.84 -26.68 -11.33
C GLN A 308 19.02 -27.02 -10.09
N ASP A 309 18.65 -28.27 -9.90
CA ASP A 309 17.81 -28.72 -8.80
C ASP A 309 18.35 -28.28 -7.43
N SER A 310 19.66 -28.41 -7.22
CA SER A 310 20.32 -27.99 -5.98
C SER A 310 20.11 -26.49 -5.69
N ALA A 311 20.24 -25.63 -6.70
CA ALA A 311 20.13 -24.18 -6.51
C ALA A 311 18.70 -23.73 -6.17
N LEU A 312 17.67 -24.39 -6.74
CA LEU A 312 16.27 -24.11 -6.39
C LEU A 312 15.90 -24.67 -5.03
N ILE A 313 16.41 -25.84 -4.66
CA ILE A 313 16.22 -26.41 -3.33
C ILE A 313 16.85 -25.50 -2.28
N ASP A 314 18.09 -25.07 -2.47
CA ASP A 314 18.78 -24.13 -1.57
C ASP A 314 17.98 -22.84 -1.39
N ARG A 315 17.46 -22.27 -2.48
CA ARG A 315 16.62 -21.08 -2.46
C ARG A 315 15.32 -21.32 -1.67
N SER A 316 14.68 -22.47 -1.84
CA SER A 316 13.48 -22.84 -1.11
C SER A 316 13.72 -23.02 0.39
N VAL A 317 14.83 -23.70 0.76
CA VAL A 317 15.24 -23.84 2.15
C VAL A 317 15.55 -22.49 2.78
N ALA A 318 16.30 -21.65 2.07
CA ALA A 318 16.62 -20.28 2.47
C ALA A 318 15.35 -19.43 2.72
N LEU A 319 14.36 -19.52 1.84
CA LEU A 319 13.06 -18.85 1.99
C LEU A 319 12.33 -19.33 3.25
N GLN A 320 12.28 -20.64 3.49
CA GLN A 320 11.61 -21.20 4.68
C GLN A 320 12.30 -20.76 5.99
N LEU A 321 13.62 -20.78 6.01
CA LEU A 321 14.40 -20.32 7.17
C LEU A 321 14.19 -18.83 7.42
N ALA A 322 14.20 -18.00 6.37
CA ALA A 322 13.92 -16.57 6.49
C ALA A 322 12.50 -16.26 7.02
N GLN A 323 11.51 -17.06 6.62
CA GLN A 323 10.13 -16.93 7.11
C GLN A 323 9.95 -17.42 8.55
N ALA A 324 10.70 -18.44 8.97
CA ALA A 324 10.66 -18.98 10.33
C ALA A 324 11.36 -18.06 11.37
N MET A 325 12.24 -17.15 10.91
CA MET A 325 12.92 -16.22 11.81
C MET A 325 12.02 -15.07 12.23
N PRO A 326 11.88 -14.78 13.55
CA PRO A 326 11.07 -13.67 14.01
C PRO A 326 11.65 -12.35 13.47
N LYS A 327 10.77 -11.56 12.85
CA LYS A 327 11.12 -10.19 12.49
C LYS A 327 11.16 -9.36 13.77
N ALA A 328 12.19 -8.51 13.92
CA ALA A 328 12.18 -7.51 14.96
C ALA A 328 11.03 -6.54 14.66
N VAL A 329 9.95 -6.62 15.42
CA VAL A 329 8.89 -5.62 15.39
C VAL A 329 9.44 -4.41 16.13
N LEU A 330 9.94 -3.42 15.39
CA LEU A 330 10.23 -2.12 15.97
C LEU A 330 8.90 -1.49 16.38
N PRO A 331 8.71 -1.11 17.65
CA PRO A 331 7.51 -0.42 18.06
C PRO A 331 7.40 0.87 17.25
N LYS A 332 6.33 1.00 16.47
CA LYS A 332 6.03 2.24 15.74
C LYS A 332 5.80 3.32 16.80
N ARG A 333 6.67 4.32 16.86
CA ARG A 333 6.47 5.49 17.72
C ARG A 333 5.30 6.25 17.12
N LEU A 334 4.18 6.23 17.82
CA LEU A 334 2.97 6.93 17.43
C LEU A 334 3.08 8.35 17.97
N ASP A 335 3.15 9.32 17.07
CA ASP A 335 3.00 10.72 17.45
C ASP A 335 1.52 10.97 17.76
N GLU A 336 1.25 11.50 18.95
CA GLU A 336 -0.09 11.76 19.49
C GLU A 336 -0.70 13.02 18.86
N VAL A 337 -0.96 12.98 17.55
CA VAL A 337 -1.45 14.16 16.82
C VAL A 337 -2.71 13.82 16.04
N ILE A 338 -3.79 14.56 16.28
CA ILE A 338 -5.02 14.48 15.50
C ILE A 338 -4.94 15.49 14.34
N TYR A 339 -4.95 15.02 13.09
CA TYR A 339 -4.88 15.86 11.89
C TYR A 339 -3.80 16.95 11.95
N GLY A 340 -2.64 16.65 12.54
CA GLY A 340 -1.57 17.63 12.70
C GLY A 340 -1.76 18.66 13.82
N GLN A 341 -2.82 18.54 14.64
CA GLN A 341 -3.10 19.45 15.76
C GLN A 341 -2.81 18.78 17.10
N LEU A 342 -2.18 19.53 17.98
CA LEU A 342 -2.00 19.12 19.37
C LEU A 342 -3.32 19.25 20.14
N PRO A 343 -3.58 18.38 21.15
CA PRO A 343 -4.74 18.50 22.00
C PRO A 343 -4.70 19.82 22.79
N SER A 344 -5.84 20.49 22.94
CA SER A 344 -6.00 21.65 23.80
C SER A 344 -5.67 21.32 25.26
N LYS A 345 -5.94 20.10 25.69
CA LYS A 345 -5.58 19.57 27.00
C LYS A 345 -5.41 18.06 26.98
N THR A 346 -4.39 17.59 27.69
CA THR A 346 -4.09 16.17 27.90
C THR A 346 -4.16 15.85 29.39
N TYR A 347 -4.81 14.75 29.72
CA TYR A 347 -4.84 14.16 31.05
C TYR A 347 -4.17 12.79 30.99
N ASN A 348 -3.04 12.63 31.69
CA ASN A 348 -2.41 11.33 31.91
C ASN A 348 -3.06 10.67 33.12
N LEU A 349 -3.85 9.62 32.91
CA LEU A 349 -4.62 9.00 34.00
C LEU A 349 -3.73 8.27 35.02
N ASP A 350 -2.49 7.97 34.68
CA ASP A 350 -1.52 7.38 35.62
C ASP A 350 -1.06 8.38 36.71
N GLU A 351 -1.27 9.68 36.49
CA GLU A 351 -0.93 10.76 37.43
C GLU A 351 -2.10 11.12 38.36
N TYR A 352 -3.29 10.54 38.15
CA TYR A 352 -4.49 10.81 38.93
C TYR A 352 -4.90 9.61 39.78
N VAL A 353 -5.74 9.85 40.78
CA VAL A 353 -6.42 8.76 41.48
C VAL A 353 -7.29 8.00 40.51
N ARG A 354 -7.10 6.68 40.43
CA ARG A 354 -7.82 5.82 39.50
C ARG A 354 -9.29 5.67 39.88
N PHE A 355 -10.15 6.08 38.97
CA PHE A 355 -11.58 5.85 39.05
C PHE A 355 -11.96 4.59 38.24
N ASN A 356 -13.15 4.04 38.52
CA ASN A 356 -13.61 2.82 37.85
C ASN A 356 -14.13 3.10 36.44
N THR A 357 -14.73 4.28 36.23
CA THR A 357 -15.39 4.61 34.97
C THR A 357 -14.89 5.95 34.38
N VAL A 358 -14.95 6.06 33.07
CA VAL A 358 -14.67 7.31 32.36
C VAL A 358 -15.62 8.42 32.81
N LYS A 359 -16.87 8.07 33.16
CA LYS A 359 -17.84 9.03 33.72
C LYS A 359 -17.30 9.73 34.97
N GLU A 360 -16.75 8.98 35.91
CA GLU A 360 -16.16 9.52 37.14
C GLU A 360 -14.98 10.42 36.82
N CYS A 361 -14.09 10.02 35.91
CA CYS A 361 -12.97 10.85 35.45
C CYS A 361 -13.44 12.20 34.88
N ILE A 362 -14.50 12.20 34.05
CA ILE A 362 -15.05 13.42 33.44
C ILE A 362 -15.62 14.35 34.53
N ILE A 363 -16.30 13.82 35.52
CA ILE A 363 -16.90 14.61 36.59
C ILE A 363 -15.84 15.22 37.51
N GLU A 364 -14.82 14.45 37.87
CA GLU A 364 -13.89 14.83 38.93
C GLU A 364 -12.74 15.73 38.44
N PHE A 365 -12.17 15.49 37.26
CA PHE A 365 -10.97 16.24 36.87
C PHE A 365 -10.85 16.62 35.38
N VAL A 366 -11.70 16.09 34.47
CA VAL A 366 -11.64 16.46 33.07
C VAL A 366 -12.33 17.80 32.83
N LEU A 367 -11.62 18.88 33.12
CA LEU A 367 -12.16 20.26 33.06
C LEU A 367 -12.58 20.62 31.63
N GLY A 368 -13.78 21.20 31.49
CA GLY A 368 -14.32 21.64 30.20
C GLY A 368 -15.05 20.55 29.41
N ALA A 369 -15.09 19.32 29.89
CA ALA A 369 -16.08 18.32 29.48
C ALA A 369 -17.21 18.29 30.52
N ALA A 370 -18.44 18.12 30.06
CA ALA A 370 -19.60 17.98 30.95
C ALA A 370 -20.53 16.89 30.40
N ILE A 371 -21.28 16.28 31.31
CA ILE A 371 -22.31 15.29 31.01
C ILE A 371 -23.68 15.96 31.16
N ASP A 372 -24.48 15.88 30.11
CA ASP A 372 -25.80 16.49 30.05
C ASP A 372 -26.85 15.51 29.52
N LYS A 373 -28.12 15.85 29.63
CA LYS A 373 -29.25 15.11 29.07
C LYS A 373 -29.94 15.95 27.99
N LYS A 374 -29.95 15.46 26.75
CA LYS A 374 -30.66 16.08 25.63
C LYS A 374 -31.65 15.10 25.02
N GLY A 375 -32.94 15.43 25.05
CA GLY A 375 -33.98 14.55 24.52
C GLY A 375 -34.05 13.19 25.22
N GLY A 376 -33.77 13.11 26.52
CA GLY A 376 -33.76 11.88 27.32
C GLY A 376 -32.45 11.08 27.22
N ARG A 377 -31.46 11.54 26.43
CA ARG A 377 -30.18 10.87 26.26
C ARG A 377 -29.06 11.56 27.02
N THR A 378 -28.16 10.75 27.53
CA THR A 378 -26.91 11.25 28.11
C THR A 378 -25.94 11.58 27.01
N ILE A 379 -25.43 12.79 26.98
CA ILE A 379 -24.45 13.28 25.99
C ILE A 379 -23.26 13.91 26.71
N ILE A 380 -22.10 13.86 26.07
CA ILE A 380 -20.92 14.63 26.50
C ILE A 380 -20.93 15.96 25.75
N LYS A 381 -20.68 17.06 26.46
CA LYS A 381 -20.52 18.41 25.94
C LYS A 381 -19.08 18.89 26.15
N MET A 382 -18.61 19.78 25.28
CA MET A 382 -17.28 20.37 25.36
C MET A 382 -17.39 21.89 25.43
N LEU A 383 -16.69 22.48 26.41
CA LEU A 383 -16.54 23.91 26.55
C LEU A 383 -15.63 24.47 25.45
N GLN A 384 -16.08 25.49 24.74
CA GLN A 384 -15.30 26.18 23.73
C GLN A 384 -14.24 27.09 24.38
N GLU A 385 -13.07 27.22 23.76
CA GLU A 385 -11.99 28.05 24.30
C GLU A 385 -12.33 29.54 24.22
N ASP A 386 -12.87 29.95 23.08
CA ASP A 386 -13.10 31.37 22.77
C ASP A 386 -14.32 31.98 23.53
N SER A 387 -15.45 31.25 23.51
CA SER A 387 -16.71 31.76 24.07
C SER A 387 -16.92 31.44 25.55
N LYS A 388 -16.18 30.47 26.09
CA LYS A 388 -16.40 29.87 27.41
C LYS A 388 -17.81 29.31 27.62
N GLU A 389 -18.46 28.96 26.51
CA GLU A 389 -19.77 28.31 26.47
C GLU A 389 -19.65 26.88 25.96
N TYR A 390 -20.61 26.02 26.32
CA TYR A 390 -20.67 24.69 25.79
C TYR A 390 -21.16 24.72 24.35
N SER A 391 -20.47 23.97 23.46
CA SER A 391 -20.86 23.89 22.07
C SER A 391 -22.29 23.37 21.89
N LEU A 392 -22.99 23.93 20.91
CA LEU A 392 -24.29 23.41 20.44
C LEU A 392 -24.16 22.20 19.54
N PHE A 393 -22.98 22.03 18.93
CA PHE A 393 -22.67 20.86 18.07
C PHE A 393 -22.33 19.63 18.90
N PRO A 394 -22.55 18.42 18.37
CA PRO A 394 -22.17 17.18 19.05
C PRO A 394 -20.66 17.09 19.26
N VAL A 395 -20.25 16.41 20.32
CA VAL A 395 -18.85 16.08 20.56
C VAL A 395 -18.55 14.73 19.89
N LEU A 396 -17.46 14.66 19.13
CA LEU A 396 -16.94 13.40 18.64
C LEU A 396 -16.17 12.70 19.76
N VAL A 397 -16.62 11.52 20.14
CA VAL A 397 -15.97 10.72 21.19
C VAL A 397 -15.27 9.53 20.56
N LEU A 398 -13.99 9.37 20.89
CA LEU A 398 -13.13 8.32 20.34
C LEU A 398 -12.57 7.45 21.46
N ILE A 399 -12.42 6.16 21.18
CA ILE A 399 -11.58 5.25 21.96
C ILE A 399 -10.59 4.59 20.97
N ASP A 400 -9.29 4.81 21.18
CA ASP A 400 -8.22 4.35 20.29
C ASP A 400 -8.52 4.59 18.80
N GLY A 401 -8.96 5.82 18.47
CA GLY A 401 -9.27 6.25 17.11
C GLY A 401 -10.66 5.88 16.61
N VAL A 402 -11.38 4.98 17.25
CA VAL A 402 -12.72 4.56 16.84
C VAL A 402 -13.78 5.48 17.40
N ALA A 403 -14.70 5.93 16.53
CA ALA A 403 -15.79 6.82 16.90
C ALA A 403 -16.97 6.07 17.53
N PHE A 404 -17.44 6.57 18.67
CA PHE A 404 -18.61 6.07 19.39
C PHE A 404 -19.66 7.17 19.56
N TYR A 405 -20.89 6.86 19.17
CA TYR A 405 -22.04 7.77 19.28
C TYR A 405 -22.98 7.40 20.43
N ASP A 406 -22.81 6.23 21.03
CA ASP A 406 -23.45 5.85 22.28
C ASP A 406 -22.58 6.34 23.46
N HIS A 407 -22.77 7.61 23.85
CA HIS A 407 -22.01 8.19 24.94
C HIS A 407 -22.20 7.48 26.29
N PRO A 408 -23.37 6.95 26.66
CA PRO A 408 -23.53 6.08 27.83
C PRO A 408 -22.55 4.92 27.89
N GLU A 409 -22.30 4.23 26.77
CA GLU A 409 -21.37 3.11 26.70
C GLU A 409 -19.93 3.58 26.97
N VAL A 410 -19.51 4.68 26.35
CA VAL A 410 -18.18 5.29 26.61
C VAL A 410 -18.05 5.75 28.07
N LEU A 411 -19.09 6.35 28.64
CA LEU A 411 -19.08 6.80 30.03
C LEU A 411 -18.96 5.64 31.03
N ALA A 412 -19.49 4.46 30.67
CA ALA A 412 -19.38 3.24 31.47
C ALA A 412 -18.04 2.50 31.28
N TYR A 413 -17.23 2.92 30.28
CA TYR A 413 -15.97 2.25 29.99
C TYR A 413 -15.00 2.27 31.17
N ASN A 414 -14.26 1.17 31.36
CA ASN A 414 -13.32 1.01 32.46
C ASN A 414 -12.14 1.96 32.33
N ALA A 415 -12.05 2.95 33.22
CA ALA A 415 -11.01 3.96 33.21
C ALA A 415 -9.60 3.38 33.49
N HIS A 416 -9.50 2.19 34.09
CA HIS A 416 -8.20 1.52 34.29
C HIS A 416 -7.53 1.11 32.97
N ASN A 417 -8.29 0.95 31.89
CA ASN A 417 -7.74 0.69 30.56
C ASN A 417 -7.19 1.95 29.88
N VAL A 418 -7.64 3.14 30.31
CA VAL A 418 -7.31 4.41 29.69
C VAL A 418 -5.99 4.94 30.23
N HIS A 419 -5.07 5.28 29.31
CA HIS A 419 -3.81 5.95 29.63
C HIS A 419 -3.94 7.46 29.52
N TYR A 420 -4.49 7.98 28.39
CA TYR A 420 -4.68 9.40 28.17
C TYR A 420 -6.12 9.76 27.83
N ILE A 421 -6.55 10.92 28.29
CA ILE A 421 -7.74 11.61 27.77
C ILE A 421 -7.26 12.91 27.12
N HIS A 422 -7.46 13.01 25.80
CA HIS A 422 -7.14 14.20 25.02
C HIS A 422 -8.42 14.98 24.72
N GLN A 423 -8.38 16.27 24.96
CA GLN A 423 -9.44 17.20 24.58
C GLN A 423 -8.96 18.09 23.44
N TYR A 424 -9.77 18.19 22.41
CA TYR A 424 -9.60 19.14 21.31
C TYR A 424 -10.82 20.04 21.31
N ARG A 425 -10.63 21.27 21.80
CA ARG A 425 -11.69 22.27 21.94
C ARG A 425 -11.75 23.12 20.69
N GLY A 426 -12.95 23.38 20.19
CA GLY A 426 -13.19 24.11 18.95
C GLY A 426 -14.14 23.35 18.04
N ASN A 427 -14.46 23.95 16.90
CA ASN A 427 -15.31 23.32 15.91
C ASN A 427 -14.46 22.58 14.88
N TYR A 428 -14.77 21.31 14.69
CA TYR A 428 -14.09 20.43 13.73
C TYR A 428 -15.08 19.97 12.66
N VAL A 429 -14.67 20.03 11.40
CA VAL A 429 -15.47 19.55 10.28
C VAL A 429 -14.90 18.22 9.80
N LEU A 430 -15.73 17.18 9.83
CA LEU A 430 -15.43 15.88 9.26
C LEU A 430 -16.50 15.59 8.22
N GLY A 431 -16.11 15.51 6.94
CA GLY A 431 -17.05 15.35 5.84
C GLY A 431 -18.08 16.47 5.83
N GLU A 432 -19.37 16.13 6.03
CA GLU A 432 -20.48 17.07 6.08
C GLU A 432 -20.91 17.43 7.51
N THR A 433 -20.27 16.83 8.52
CA THR A 433 -20.65 16.98 9.94
C THR A 433 -19.73 17.95 10.67
N VAL A 434 -20.34 18.88 11.45
CA VAL A 434 -19.62 19.78 12.35
C VAL A 434 -19.69 19.23 13.77
N TYR A 435 -18.53 19.05 14.39
CA TYR A 435 -18.38 18.65 15.78
C TYR A 435 -17.90 19.83 16.64
N GLY A 436 -18.48 19.99 17.82
CA GLY A 436 -18.13 21.05 18.78
C GLY A 436 -17.03 20.63 19.75
N GLY A 437 -16.14 19.81 19.32
CA GLY A 437 -14.99 19.30 20.06
C GLY A 437 -14.79 17.80 19.83
N ILE A 438 -13.60 17.34 20.21
CA ILE A 438 -13.24 15.91 20.16
C ILE A 438 -12.73 15.49 21.53
N LEU A 439 -13.26 14.40 22.06
CA LEU A 439 -12.78 13.74 23.27
C LEU A 439 -12.20 12.39 22.87
N SER A 440 -10.88 12.25 22.94
CA SER A 440 -10.18 11.03 22.56
C SER A 440 -9.61 10.32 23.78
N LEU A 441 -10.03 9.08 23.98
CA LEU A 441 -9.53 8.17 25.00
C LEU A 441 -8.49 7.27 24.37
N ILE A 442 -7.28 7.31 24.89
CA ILE A 442 -6.18 6.46 24.43
C ILE A 442 -5.93 5.39 25.50
N THR A 443 -6.08 4.13 25.14
CA THR A 443 -5.81 3.02 26.06
C THR A 443 -4.32 2.68 26.12
N HIS A 444 -3.90 1.98 27.17
CA HIS A 444 -2.51 1.48 27.30
C HIS A 444 -2.12 0.58 26.12
N ARG A 445 -3.06 -0.23 25.63
CA ARG A 445 -2.85 -1.19 24.55
C ARG A 445 -3.06 -0.61 23.14
N GLY A 446 -3.86 0.43 22.99
CA GLY A 446 -4.20 1.04 21.71
C GLY A 446 -5.15 0.19 20.85
N ASN A 447 -5.94 -0.70 21.45
CA ASN A 447 -6.85 -1.62 20.76
C ASN A 447 -8.19 -1.80 21.50
N MET A 448 -8.62 -0.80 22.26
CA MET A 448 -9.90 -0.76 22.97
C MET A 448 -10.19 -2.01 23.80
N PRO A 449 -9.31 -2.41 24.76
CA PRO A 449 -9.54 -3.59 25.55
C PRO A 449 -10.89 -3.51 26.27
N ASP A 450 -11.63 -4.63 26.31
CA ASP A 450 -12.94 -4.80 26.97
C ASP A 450 -14.08 -3.92 26.37
N MET A 451 -13.83 -3.14 25.31
CA MET A 451 -14.90 -2.48 24.59
C MET A 451 -15.62 -3.47 23.68
N ARG A 452 -16.93 -3.55 23.83
CA ARG A 452 -17.74 -4.40 22.97
C ARG A 452 -17.97 -3.67 21.65
N ILE A 453 -17.38 -4.20 20.59
CA ILE A 453 -17.80 -3.87 19.24
C ILE A 453 -19.01 -4.76 18.96
N ASN A 454 -20.20 -4.16 18.86
CA ASN A 454 -21.41 -4.92 18.60
C ASN A 454 -21.41 -5.45 17.16
N ASP A 455 -22.32 -6.40 16.85
CA ASP A 455 -22.41 -7.03 15.53
C ASP A 455 -22.73 -6.04 14.40
N ASP A 456 -23.20 -4.84 14.75
CA ASP A 456 -23.50 -3.75 13.82
C ASP A 456 -22.27 -2.87 13.50
N MET A 457 -21.13 -3.09 14.15
CA MET A 457 -19.84 -2.44 13.90
C MET A 457 -18.85 -3.49 13.38
N GLN A 458 -18.44 -3.39 12.15
CA GLN A 458 -17.49 -4.35 11.58
C GLN A 458 -16.05 -3.91 11.81
N MET A 459 -15.28 -4.73 12.55
CA MET A 459 -13.83 -4.61 12.60
C MET A 459 -13.21 -5.56 11.57
N LEU A 460 -12.27 -5.05 10.77
CA LEU A 460 -11.55 -5.83 9.77
C LEU A 460 -10.12 -5.34 9.61
N ALA A 461 -9.21 -6.25 9.29
CA ALA A 461 -7.89 -5.88 8.79
C ALA A 461 -8.04 -5.36 7.35
N TYR A 462 -7.60 -4.14 7.10
CA TYR A 462 -7.69 -3.50 5.80
C TYR A 462 -6.32 -3.05 5.32
N GLU A 463 -5.96 -3.45 4.10
CA GLU A 463 -4.73 -3.00 3.47
C GLU A 463 -4.98 -1.69 2.71
N PHE A 464 -4.46 -0.59 3.24
CA PHE A 464 -4.36 0.67 2.52
C PHE A 464 -3.17 0.64 1.54
N PRO A 465 -3.07 1.61 0.61
CA PRO A 465 -1.96 1.65 -0.32
C PRO A 465 -0.61 1.64 0.40
N GLN A 466 0.30 0.80 -0.05
CA GLN A 466 1.68 0.80 0.44
C GLN A 466 2.39 2.05 -0.05
N ASN A 467 3.02 2.79 0.86
CA ASN A 467 3.72 4.03 0.55
C ASN A 467 5.22 3.78 0.51
N ARG A 468 5.72 3.37 -0.65
CA ARG A 468 7.14 3.22 -0.96
C ARG A 468 7.92 2.45 0.13
N PRO A 469 7.54 1.19 0.43
CA PRO A 469 8.23 0.41 1.44
C PRO A 469 9.72 0.31 1.13
N ALA A 470 10.56 0.42 2.16
CA ALA A 470 12.00 0.29 2.02
C ALA A 470 12.38 -1.17 1.74
N PHE A 471 13.32 -1.37 0.80
CA PHE A 471 13.98 -2.65 0.65
C PHE A 471 15.02 -2.79 1.76
N GLU A 472 14.78 -3.69 2.71
CA GLU A 472 15.67 -3.90 3.84
C GLU A 472 16.94 -4.63 3.41
N MET A 473 18.08 -4.07 3.75
CA MET A 473 19.41 -4.60 3.49
C MET A 473 20.26 -4.49 4.76
N PRO A 474 20.96 -5.57 5.18
CA PRO A 474 21.90 -5.50 6.29
C PRO A 474 23.07 -4.55 5.96
N ASP A 475 23.52 -3.79 6.95
CA ASP A 475 24.70 -2.93 6.86
C ASP A 475 25.90 -3.63 7.51
N TYR A 476 26.69 -4.33 6.70
CA TYR A 476 27.86 -5.08 7.18
C TYR A 476 29.11 -4.23 7.43
N ASP A 477 29.06 -2.91 7.26
CA ASP A 477 30.07 -2.02 7.81
C ASP A 477 29.98 -1.95 9.34
N LYS A 478 28.80 -2.28 9.91
CA LYS A 478 28.62 -2.40 11.35
C LYS A 478 29.16 -3.74 11.85
N VAL A 479 30.12 -3.67 12.78
CA VAL A 479 30.80 -4.86 13.34
C VAL A 479 29.80 -5.87 13.90
N GLU A 480 28.76 -5.41 14.58
CA GLU A 480 27.69 -6.24 15.18
C GLU A 480 26.92 -7.03 14.12
N MET A 481 26.61 -6.39 12.98
CA MET A 481 25.90 -7.05 11.87
C MET A 481 26.80 -8.04 11.15
N LYS A 482 28.08 -7.70 10.96
CA LYS A 482 29.07 -8.59 10.33
C LYS A 482 29.34 -9.82 11.16
N ALA A 483 29.39 -9.68 12.50
CA ALA A 483 29.62 -10.77 13.46
C ALA A 483 28.32 -11.56 13.79
N SER A 484 27.18 -11.17 13.26
CA SER A 484 25.89 -11.81 13.52
C SER A 484 25.93 -13.27 13.08
N ARG A 485 25.51 -14.17 13.97
CA ARG A 485 25.33 -15.60 13.66
C ARG A 485 24.02 -15.88 12.90
N ARG A 486 23.19 -14.84 12.69
CA ARG A 486 21.96 -14.97 11.89
C ARG A 486 22.34 -15.06 10.42
N PRO A 487 22.00 -16.16 9.72
CA PRO A 487 22.31 -16.30 8.31
C PRO A 487 21.55 -15.26 7.47
N ASP A 488 22.21 -14.75 6.42
CA ASP A 488 21.59 -13.88 5.41
C ASP A 488 21.35 -14.68 4.14
N PHE A 489 20.13 -15.11 3.93
CA PHE A 489 19.71 -15.93 2.80
C PHE A 489 18.99 -15.12 1.71
N ARG A 490 19.32 -13.84 1.55
CA ARG A 490 18.71 -13.01 0.49
C ARG A 490 19.11 -13.52 -0.89
N HIS A 491 18.12 -13.88 -1.67
CA HIS A 491 18.25 -14.17 -3.10
C HIS A 491 18.32 -12.88 -3.93
N THR A 492 17.51 -11.87 -3.62
CA THR A 492 17.62 -10.50 -4.12
C THR A 492 18.50 -9.72 -3.15
N LEU A 493 19.73 -9.38 -3.54
CA LEU A 493 20.67 -8.63 -2.69
C LEU A 493 20.25 -7.17 -2.55
N TYR A 494 19.76 -6.59 -3.64
CA TYR A 494 19.43 -5.17 -3.69
C TYR A 494 18.32 -4.91 -4.71
N TRP A 495 17.41 -4.04 -4.32
CA TRP A 495 16.42 -3.48 -5.21
C TRP A 495 16.22 -2.00 -4.89
N ALA A 496 16.49 -1.16 -5.87
CA ALA A 496 16.28 0.27 -5.80
C ALA A 496 15.35 0.70 -6.93
N PRO A 497 14.06 0.99 -6.62
CA PRO A 497 13.07 1.34 -7.62
C PRO A 497 13.28 2.72 -8.24
N ALA A 498 14.08 3.59 -7.60
CA ALA A 498 14.35 4.97 -8.05
C ALA A 498 15.85 5.27 -7.89
N VAL A 499 16.58 5.25 -9.00
CA VAL A 499 18.01 5.58 -9.07
C VAL A 499 18.31 6.64 -10.13
N GLU A 500 17.31 7.39 -10.55
CA GLU A 500 17.44 8.52 -11.47
C GLU A 500 18.44 9.54 -10.91
N GLY A 501 19.27 10.13 -11.79
CA GLY A 501 20.32 11.09 -11.42
C GLY A 501 21.51 10.49 -10.67
N LYS A 502 21.50 9.18 -10.35
CA LYS A 502 22.63 8.49 -9.71
C LYS A 502 23.48 7.77 -10.74
N THR A 503 24.79 7.73 -10.49
CA THR A 503 25.77 7.01 -11.31
C THR A 503 26.33 5.77 -10.64
N GLY A 504 25.76 5.34 -9.52
CA GLY A 504 26.18 4.16 -8.78
C GLY A 504 25.28 3.82 -7.61
N ALA A 505 25.48 2.61 -7.08
CA ALA A 505 24.85 2.08 -5.88
C ALA A 505 25.84 1.29 -5.04
N VAL A 506 25.54 1.18 -3.75
CA VAL A 506 26.32 0.38 -2.79
C VAL A 506 25.35 -0.57 -2.09
N PHE A 507 25.75 -1.84 -2.02
CA PHE A 507 25.00 -2.89 -1.33
C PHE A 507 25.95 -3.97 -0.81
N TYR A 508 25.42 -5.01 -0.16
CA TYR A 508 26.23 -6.09 0.40
C TYR A 508 25.76 -7.44 -0.13
N THR A 509 26.73 -8.35 -0.33
CA THR A 509 26.48 -9.75 -0.62
C THR A 509 25.78 -10.44 0.56
N SER A 510 25.16 -11.57 0.32
CA SER A 510 24.57 -12.45 1.34
C SER A 510 25.49 -13.62 1.67
N ASP A 511 25.01 -14.55 2.50
CA ASP A 511 25.70 -15.80 2.77
C ASP A 511 25.47 -16.84 1.66
N MET A 512 24.73 -16.49 0.60
CA MET A 512 24.45 -17.38 -0.54
C MET A 512 25.49 -17.19 -1.63
N GLU A 513 26.26 -18.24 -1.91
CA GLU A 513 27.23 -18.28 -2.99
C GLU A 513 26.55 -18.38 -4.37
N GLY A 514 27.28 -17.99 -5.41
CA GLY A 514 26.87 -18.13 -6.81
C GLY A 514 27.00 -16.87 -7.63
N THR A 515 26.53 -16.93 -8.87
CA THR A 515 26.52 -15.79 -9.78
C THR A 515 25.33 -14.89 -9.52
N TYR A 516 25.57 -13.59 -9.45
CA TYR A 516 24.55 -12.56 -9.32
C TYR A 516 24.49 -11.68 -10.56
N VAL A 517 23.29 -11.27 -10.93
CA VAL A 517 23.04 -10.38 -12.06
C VAL A 517 22.48 -9.07 -11.54
N ALA A 518 23.20 -7.99 -11.73
CA ALA A 518 22.70 -6.64 -11.57
C ALA A 518 22.02 -6.21 -12.88
N THR A 519 20.78 -5.79 -12.81
CA THR A 519 19.98 -5.32 -13.96
C THR A 519 19.52 -3.89 -13.70
N LEU A 520 19.96 -2.98 -14.55
CA LEU A 520 19.49 -1.60 -14.59
C LEU A 520 18.43 -1.49 -15.69
N THR A 521 17.24 -1.03 -15.33
CA THR A 521 16.09 -0.93 -16.25
C THR A 521 15.47 0.45 -16.17
N GLY A 522 15.11 1.02 -17.30
CA GLY A 522 14.47 2.33 -17.42
C GLY A 522 13.99 2.61 -18.83
N MET A 523 13.74 3.89 -19.13
CA MET A 523 13.34 4.37 -20.46
C MET A 523 14.31 5.47 -20.93
N ASP A 524 14.72 5.42 -22.19
CA ASP A 524 15.49 6.53 -22.80
C ASP A 524 14.63 7.75 -23.11
N ALA A 525 15.24 8.78 -23.65
CA ALA A 525 14.57 10.02 -24.04
C ALA A 525 13.52 9.81 -25.14
N GLU A 526 13.72 8.79 -25.96
CA GLU A 526 12.83 8.41 -27.07
C GLU A 526 11.69 7.48 -26.62
N GLY A 527 11.58 7.15 -25.32
CA GLY A 527 10.55 6.26 -24.77
C GLY A 527 10.81 4.77 -25.00
N LYS A 528 12.04 4.39 -25.37
CA LYS A 528 12.43 2.99 -25.56
C LYS A 528 12.96 2.41 -24.26
N LYS A 529 12.59 1.16 -23.99
CA LYS A 529 13.07 0.43 -22.80
C LYS A 529 14.58 0.21 -22.85
N ILE A 530 15.29 0.64 -21.82
CA ILE A 530 16.70 0.35 -21.56
C ILE A 530 16.79 -0.83 -20.60
N GLN A 531 17.66 -1.78 -20.90
CA GLN A 531 18.05 -2.83 -19.98
C GLN A 531 19.55 -3.09 -20.10
N VAL A 532 20.30 -2.86 -19.01
CA VAL A 532 21.75 -3.08 -18.93
C VAL A 532 22.02 -4.07 -17.81
N LYS A 533 22.85 -5.10 -18.09
CA LYS A 533 23.18 -6.16 -17.14
C LYS A 533 24.68 -6.21 -16.85
N CYS A 534 25.02 -6.56 -15.61
CA CYS A 534 26.37 -6.83 -15.16
C CYS A 534 26.35 -8.05 -14.23
N GLU A 535 27.26 -9.00 -14.44
CA GLU A 535 27.37 -10.21 -13.62
C GLU A 535 28.61 -10.13 -12.73
N PHE A 536 28.51 -10.67 -11.51
CA PHE A 536 29.60 -10.88 -10.58
C PHE A 536 29.37 -12.17 -9.79
N VAL A 537 30.43 -12.70 -9.15
CA VAL A 537 30.37 -13.96 -8.41
C VAL A 537 30.55 -13.70 -6.90
N VAL A 538 29.85 -14.48 -6.09
CA VAL A 538 30.02 -14.51 -4.62
C VAL A 538 30.51 -15.91 -4.25
N GLU A 539 31.63 -15.98 -3.55
CA GLU A 539 32.26 -17.23 -3.10
C GLU A 539 32.65 -17.11 -1.61
N SER A 540 32.50 -18.19 -0.85
CA SER A 540 33.11 -18.25 0.47
C SER A 540 34.63 -18.32 0.24
N GLY A 541 35.37 -17.34 0.74
CA GLY A 541 36.82 -17.44 0.73
C GLY A 541 37.24 -18.73 1.42
N ASP A 542 38.11 -19.52 0.80
CA ASP A 542 38.78 -20.62 1.45
C ASP A 542 39.42 -20.08 2.76
N VAL A 543 38.79 -20.46 3.89
CA VAL A 543 39.47 -20.36 5.18
C VAL A 543 40.56 -21.45 5.11
N SER A 544 41.70 -21.13 4.52
CA SER A 544 42.92 -21.92 4.76
C SER A 544 43.13 -21.92 6.27
N LEU A 545 42.77 -23.01 6.90
CA LEU A 545 43.16 -23.33 8.26
C LEU A 545 44.72 -23.42 8.24
N GLU A 546 45.40 -22.31 8.51
CA GLU A 546 46.77 -22.33 9.00
C GLU A 546 46.78 -22.53 10.52
#